data_78502e589acabc58c4e14390e04d1b7b
#
_entry.id   78502e589acabc58c4e14390e04d1b7b
#
_cell.length_a   1.000
_cell.length_b   1.000
_cell.length_c   1.000
_cell.angle_alpha   90.00
_cell.angle_beta   90.00
_cell.angle_gamma   90.00
#
_symmetry.space_group_name_H-M   'P 1'
#
loop_
_entity.id
_entity.type
_entity.pdbx_description
1 polymer ?
#
loop_
_entity_poly.entity_id
_entity_poly.type
_entity_poly.pdbx_seq_one_letter_code
_entity_poly.pdbx_strand_id
1 'polypeptide(L)'
;ETSLVRPFVVAAVLRGLKFDESRYNSFIDLQDKLHQNLCRHRTLVAIGTHDLGKVVGPEFTYEALPPEEIRFVPLKQDREFTARDLLAYYAEHDLKLRKYVPIIQDSLVYPVILDAARTVLSLPPVINGSRSAISLDTRDVLIECTATDLTKAKVVLNTMCAMYSEYCEVPFEIEPVEVVDALGGRAMYPDVAPKEFEVDMGYVNTCTGLEIGAGLAATLLKKMQLEADAVGDGANGVLKVRAPITRSDVLHACDVMEDVAIAYGYDNLVIQPPELATIGKEQPLSQLCELLRVDCATSGFTEVLTWALTSRKENFGDLRVEDPGVAVAVAVGGADAASRGAVSIGNPATAEFEVCRTTLLPSLLKTLAANKNAPLPVKLFEVSDVILLDAASDVGARNERRLIAVNCDKSAGFEVVHGLLNRVMQVLGIPHETMSADTPKNRERIAKGFSYSWKADDSPTYFEGRHASVYAMGKRIGEVGVVHPEVLSNFGVDFPVAALEITIEPFVFDQNDKVLATHGGSMVGL
;
A
#
# COMPACT_ATOMS: atom_id res chain seq x y z
N GLU A 1 10.03 -2.88 -32.07
CA GLU A 1 8.63 -2.42 -32.00
C GLU A 1 7.81 -3.20 -30.96
N THR A 2 8.10 -4.51 -30.72
CA THR A 2 7.47 -5.32 -29.67
C THR A 2 7.63 -4.71 -28.27
N SER A 3 8.73 -3.99 -28.01
CA SER A 3 8.97 -3.28 -26.76
C SER A 3 7.91 -2.23 -26.41
N LEU A 4 7.18 -1.74 -27.40
CA LEU A 4 6.09 -0.76 -27.22
C LEU A 4 4.80 -1.39 -26.69
N VAL A 5 4.63 -2.72 -26.87
CA VAL A 5 3.37 -3.42 -26.54
C VAL A 5 3.63 -4.59 -25.59
N ARG A 6 4.42 -5.57 -26.01
CA ARG A 6 4.76 -6.79 -25.27
C ARG A 6 6.20 -7.19 -25.59
N PRO A 7 7.19 -6.83 -24.76
CA PRO A 7 8.60 -6.94 -25.11
C PRO A 7 9.15 -8.38 -25.15
N PHE A 8 8.51 -9.34 -24.48
CA PHE A 8 9.06 -10.66 -24.28
C PHE A 8 8.26 -11.77 -24.94
N VAL A 9 8.98 -12.78 -25.45
CA VAL A 9 8.41 -14.06 -25.87
C VAL A 9 9.29 -15.18 -25.33
N VAL A 10 8.67 -16.27 -24.88
CA VAL A 10 9.33 -17.52 -24.50
C VAL A 10 8.53 -18.67 -25.09
N ALA A 11 9.19 -19.77 -25.45
CA ALA A 11 8.52 -20.89 -26.11
C ALA A 11 9.16 -22.24 -25.73
N ALA A 12 8.39 -23.30 -25.94
CA ALA A 12 8.83 -24.68 -25.79
C ALA A 12 8.04 -25.60 -26.71
N VAL A 13 8.58 -26.78 -27.02
CA VAL A 13 7.87 -27.80 -27.79
C VAL A 13 7.70 -29.06 -26.96
N LEU A 14 6.48 -29.60 -26.99
CA LEU A 14 6.16 -30.92 -26.45
C LEU A 14 5.91 -31.89 -27.61
N ARG A 15 6.67 -32.99 -27.66
CA ARG A 15 6.64 -33.97 -28.74
C ARG A 15 5.85 -35.22 -28.38
N GLY A 16 5.11 -35.72 -29.36
CA GLY A 16 4.41 -36.99 -29.26
C GLY A 16 3.33 -37.03 -28.17
N LEU A 17 2.67 -35.89 -27.93
CA LEU A 17 1.57 -35.81 -26.97
C LEU A 17 0.44 -36.76 -27.36
N LYS A 18 -0.08 -37.50 -26.38
CA LYS A 18 -1.21 -38.44 -26.54
C LYS A 18 -2.47 -37.81 -25.94
N PHE A 19 -3.15 -37.01 -26.72
CA PHE A 19 -4.45 -36.46 -26.33
C PHE A 19 -5.56 -37.51 -26.44
N ASP A 20 -6.28 -37.68 -25.36
CA ASP A 20 -7.67 -38.10 -25.33
C ASP A 20 -8.53 -36.89 -24.93
N GLU A 21 -9.85 -37.03 -24.96
CA GLU A 21 -10.77 -35.95 -24.64
C GLU A 21 -10.54 -35.35 -23.26
N SER A 22 -10.26 -36.18 -22.27
CA SER A 22 -10.01 -35.75 -20.88
C SER A 22 -8.73 -34.92 -20.77
N ARG A 23 -7.62 -35.41 -21.37
CA ARG A 23 -6.32 -34.72 -21.35
C ARG A 23 -6.36 -33.41 -22.15
N TYR A 24 -7.05 -33.45 -23.31
CA TYR A 24 -7.21 -32.24 -24.13
C TYR A 24 -7.99 -31.14 -23.38
N ASN A 25 -9.11 -31.50 -22.76
CA ASN A 25 -9.89 -30.56 -21.97
C ASN A 25 -9.10 -30.06 -20.77
N SER A 26 -8.37 -30.92 -20.07
CA SER A 26 -7.48 -30.54 -18.95
C SER A 26 -6.37 -29.56 -19.41
N PHE A 27 -5.81 -29.77 -20.61
CA PHE A 27 -4.82 -28.88 -21.20
C PHE A 27 -5.38 -27.46 -21.43
N ILE A 28 -6.57 -27.38 -22.00
CA ILE A 28 -7.25 -26.09 -22.24
C ILE A 28 -7.66 -25.45 -20.90
N ASP A 29 -8.17 -26.22 -19.95
CA ASP A 29 -8.58 -25.72 -18.64
C ASP A 29 -7.38 -25.17 -17.84
N LEU A 30 -6.23 -25.84 -17.87
CA LEU A 30 -5.01 -25.31 -17.25
C LEU A 30 -4.59 -23.98 -17.88
N GLN A 31 -4.58 -23.91 -19.22
CA GLN A 31 -4.26 -22.67 -19.95
C GLN A 31 -5.20 -21.54 -19.54
N ASP A 32 -6.50 -21.80 -19.45
CA ASP A 32 -7.49 -20.81 -19.02
C ASP A 32 -7.31 -20.39 -17.56
N LYS A 33 -6.99 -21.33 -16.65
CA LYS A 33 -6.71 -21.01 -15.25
C LYS A 33 -5.45 -20.15 -15.09
N LEU A 34 -4.39 -20.50 -15.80
CA LEU A 34 -3.16 -19.69 -15.80
C LEU A 34 -3.42 -18.28 -16.35
N HIS A 35 -4.22 -18.15 -17.43
CA HIS A 35 -4.61 -16.85 -17.95
C HIS A 35 -5.34 -15.99 -16.93
N GLN A 36 -6.20 -16.58 -16.08
CA GLN A 36 -6.93 -15.84 -15.04
C GLN A 36 -6.05 -15.44 -13.86
N ASN A 37 -5.13 -16.32 -13.44
CA ASN A 37 -4.30 -16.17 -12.24
C ASN A 37 -2.94 -15.52 -12.54
N LEU A 38 -1.92 -16.33 -12.81
CA LEU A 38 -0.52 -15.88 -13.00
C LEU A 38 -0.38 -14.88 -14.15
N CYS A 39 -1.18 -15.02 -15.19
CA CYS A 39 -1.15 -14.13 -16.35
C CYS A 39 -1.96 -12.83 -16.16
N ARG A 40 -2.63 -12.64 -15.03
CA ARG A 40 -3.51 -11.49 -14.70
C ARG A 40 -4.46 -11.15 -15.87
N HIS A 41 -5.34 -12.09 -16.19
CA HIS A 41 -6.28 -11.95 -17.32
C HIS A 41 -5.59 -11.58 -18.63
N ARG A 42 -4.45 -12.23 -18.93
CA ARG A 42 -3.60 -12.04 -20.12
C ARG A 42 -2.90 -10.67 -20.23
N THR A 43 -3.00 -9.81 -19.23
CA THR A 43 -2.30 -8.52 -19.23
C THR A 43 -0.79 -8.70 -19.08
N LEU A 44 -0.32 -9.58 -18.20
CA LEU A 44 1.10 -9.86 -18.02
C LEU A 44 1.63 -10.90 -19.00
N VAL A 45 0.95 -12.05 -19.14
CA VAL A 45 1.36 -13.15 -20.00
C VAL A 45 0.16 -13.66 -20.77
N ALA A 46 0.33 -13.97 -22.04
CA ALA A 46 -0.64 -14.69 -22.86
C ALA A 46 0.01 -15.96 -23.41
N ILE A 47 -0.72 -17.07 -23.34
CA ILE A 47 -0.29 -18.39 -23.79
C ILE A 47 -0.96 -18.67 -25.12
N GLY A 48 -0.17 -19.01 -26.13
CA GLY A 48 -0.64 -19.60 -27.38
C GLY A 48 -0.16 -21.05 -27.50
N THR A 49 -0.99 -21.88 -28.12
CA THR A 49 -0.67 -23.30 -28.36
C THR A 49 -0.99 -23.65 -29.81
N HIS A 50 -0.03 -24.28 -30.47
CA HIS A 50 -0.08 -24.50 -31.91
C HIS A 50 0.28 -25.94 -32.27
N ASP A 51 -0.44 -26.52 -33.19
CA ASP A 51 -0.15 -27.83 -33.80
C ASP A 51 1.01 -27.68 -34.81
N LEU A 52 2.18 -28.21 -34.42
CA LEU A 52 3.38 -28.14 -35.28
C LEU A 52 3.23 -28.89 -36.60
N GLY A 53 2.32 -29.85 -36.71
CA GLY A 53 2.00 -30.55 -37.97
C GLY A 53 1.29 -29.65 -38.99
N LYS A 54 0.77 -28.49 -38.57
CA LYS A 54 -0.01 -27.57 -39.41
C LYS A 54 0.73 -26.26 -39.73
N VAL A 55 1.92 -26.06 -39.21
CA VAL A 55 2.72 -24.84 -39.40
C VAL A 55 3.95 -25.09 -40.27
N VAL A 56 4.50 -24.04 -40.87
CA VAL A 56 5.62 -24.15 -41.80
C VAL A 56 6.95 -23.77 -41.14
N GLY A 57 7.92 -24.68 -41.25
CA GLY A 57 9.32 -24.46 -40.88
C GLY A 57 9.65 -24.62 -39.44
N PRO A 58 10.95 -24.60 -39.09
CA PRO A 58 11.39 -24.57 -37.69
C PRO A 58 11.50 -23.16 -37.13
N GLU A 59 11.44 -22.11 -37.94
CA GLU A 59 11.63 -20.71 -37.50
C GLU A 59 10.28 -20.01 -37.37
N PHE A 60 10.10 -19.31 -36.27
CA PHE A 60 8.92 -18.49 -35.99
C PHE A 60 9.36 -17.06 -35.73
N THR A 61 8.55 -16.10 -36.15
CA THR A 61 8.84 -14.69 -35.95
C THR A 61 7.84 -14.08 -34.98
N TYR A 62 8.35 -13.41 -33.94
CA TYR A 62 7.58 -12.57 -33.06
C TYR A 62 7.89 -11.10 -33.36
N GLU A 63 6.91 -10.36 -33.80
CA GLU A 63 7.07 -8.95 -34.15
C GLU A 63 5.82 -8.13 -33.82
N ALA A 64 5.90 -6.82 -33.96
CA ALA A 64 4.75 -5.94 -33.83
C ALA A 64 4.53 -5.19 -35.15
N LEU A 65 3.32 -5.28 -35.68
CA LEU A 65 2.94 -4.72 -36.97
C LEU A 65 1.75 -3.77 -36.85
N PRO A 66 1.58 -2.82 -37.79
CA PRO A 66 0.36 -2.05 -37.90
C PRO A 66 -0.88 -2.96 -37.99
N PRO A 67 -1.97 -2.64 -37.29
CA PRO A 67 -3.15 -3.53 -37.20
C PRO A 67 -3.79 -3.90 -38.55
N GLU A 68 -3.64 -3.06 -39.56
CA GLU A 68 -4.16 -3.26 -40.92
C GLU A 68 -3.35 -4.27 -41.74
N GLU A 69 -2.09 -4.47 -41.40
CA GLU A 69 -1.17 -5.40 -42.06
C GLU A 69 -1.31 -6.84 -41.57
N ILE A 70 -1.90 -7.03 -40.37
CA ILE A 70 -2.13 -8.35 -39.76
C ILE A 70 -3.47 -8.88 -40.28
N ARG A 71 -3.44 -9.92 -41.12
CA ARG A 71 -4.63 -10.56 -41.71
C ARG A 71 -4.61 -12.05 -41.44
N PHE A 72 -5.69 -12.59 -40.92
CA PHE A 72 -5.83 -14.03 -40.68
C PHE A 72 -7.28 -14.43 -40.39
N VAL A 73 -7.54 -15.74 -40.42
CA VAL A 73 -8.78 -16.33 -39.94
C VAL A 73 -8.61 -16.69 -38.48
N PRO A 74 -9.30 -16.03 -37.54
CA PRO A 74 -9.18 -16.31 -36.11
C PRO A 74 -9.81 -17.67 -35.75
N LEU A 75 -9.38 -18.21 -34.60
CA LEU A 75 -9.96 -19.44 -34.05
C LEU A 75 -11.48 -19.29 -33.86
N LYS A 76 -12.26 -20.29 -34.36
CA LYS A 76 -13.73 -20.33 -34.35
C LYS A 76 -14.41 -19.31 -35.28
N GLN A 77 -13.67 -18.76 -36.21
CA GLN A 77 -14.24 -17.95 -37.31
C GLN A 77 -13.97 -18.60 -38.65
N ASP A 78 -14.82 -18.31 -39.64
CA ASP A 78 -14.74 -18.89 -40.99
C ASP A 78 -14.28 -17.87 -42.05
N ARG A 79 -14.05 -16.61 -41.64
CA ARG A 79 -13.63 -15.54 -42.54
C ARG A 79 -12.35 -14.87 -42.10
N GLU A 80 -11.64 -14.29 -43.03
CA GLU A 80 -10.47 -13.47 -42.75
C GLU A 80 -10.85 -12.09 -42.20
N PHE A 81 -10.05 -11.60 -41.25
CA PHE A 81 -10.16 -10.26 -40.69
C PHE A 81 -8.79 -9.56 -40.70
N THR A 82 -8.80 -8.23 -40.79
CA THR A 82 -7.67 -7.44 -40.29
C THR A 82 -7.69 -7.46 -38.77
N ALA A 83 -6.54 -7.27 -38.11
CA ALA A 83 -6.50 -7.25 -36.64
C ALA A 83 -7.34 -6.09 -36.06
N ARG A 84 -7.42 -4.95 -36.77
CA ARG A 84 -8.26 -3.81 -36.36
C ARG A 84 -9.74 -4.16 -36.38
N ASP A 85 -10.22 -4.70 -37.51
CA ASP A 85 -11.62 -5.06 -37.66
C ASP A 85 -12.03 -6.19 -36.74
N LEU A 86 -11.08 -7.11 -36.45
CA LEU A 86 -11.28 -8.21 -35.53
C LEU A 86 -11.50 -7.72 -34.08
N LEU A 87 -10.70 -6.76 -33.62
CA LEU A 87 -10.88 -6.21 -32.27
C LEU A 87 -12.19 -5.45 -32.16
N ALA A 88 -12.58 -4.68 -33.18
CA ALA A 88 -13.89 -4.03 -33.23
C ALA A 88 -15.03 -5.05 -33.16
N TYR A 89 -14.93 -6.11 -33.96
CA TYR A 89 -15.90 -7.20 -33.94
C TYR A 89 -16.03 -7.88 -32.57
N TYR A 90 -14.90 -8.19 -31.91
CA TYR A 90 -14.93 -8.82 -30.59
C TYR A 90 -15.45 -7.88 -29.50
N ALA A 91 -15.19 -6.58 -29.58
CA ALA A 91 -15.72 -5.60 -28.64
C ALA A 91 -17.26 -5.59 -28.62
N GLU A 92 -17.90 -5.82 -29.76
CA GLU A 92 -19.35 -5.77 -29.92
C GLU A 92 -20.02 -7.15 -29.77
N HIS A 93 -19.40 -8.22 -30.32
CA HIS A 93 -20.09 -9.49 -30.55
C HIS A 93 -19.60 -10.67 -29.73
N ASP A 94 -18.46 -10.59 -29.02
CA ASP A 94 -17.92 -11.69 -28.23
C ASP A 94 -17.75 -11.35 -26.76
N LEU A 95 -18.66 -11.81 -25.91
CA LEU A 95 -18.66 -11.56 -24.47
C LEU A 95 -17.42 -12.14 -23.75
N LYS A 96 -16.78 -13.18 -24.29
CA LYS A 96 -15.61 -13.81 -23.69
C LYS A 96 -14.32 -13.08 -24.05
N LEU A 97 -14.16 -12.67 -25.31
CA LEU A 97 -12.96 -12.02 -25.81
C LEU A 97 -12.97 -10.50 -25.64
N ARG A 98 -14.15 -9.88 -25.54
CA ARG A 98 -14.33 -8.45 -25.33
C ARG A 98 -13.43 -7.88 -24.20
N LYS A 99 -13.25 -8.62 -23.11
CA LYS A 99 -12.43 -8.19 -21.98
C LYS A 99 -10.94 -8.09 -22.26
N TYR A 100 -10.45 -8.72 -23.34
CA TYR A 100 -9.04 -8.69 -23.73
C TYR A 100 -8.74 -7.63 -24.80
N VAL A 101 -9.76 -7.12 -25.48
CA VAL A 101 -9.64 -6.08 -26.51
C VAL A 101 -8.94 -4.83 -26.00
N PRO A 102 -9.28 -4.27 -24.83
CA PRO A 102 -8.66 -3.05 -24.30
C PRO A 102 -7.15 -3.16 -24.03
N ILE A 103 -6.60 -4.37 -23.98
CA ILE A 103 -5.18 -4.57 -23.66
C ILE A 103 -4.27 -4.02 -24.76
N ILE A 104 -4.70 -4.08 -26.04
CA ILE A 104 -3.89 -3.66 -27.20
C ILE A 104 -4.60 -2.71 -28.17
N GLN A 105 -5.92 -2.49 -28.06
CA GLN A 105 -6.69 -1.77 -29.06
C GLN A 105 -6.18 -0.34 -29.34
N ASP A 106 -5.66 0.34 -28.31
CA ASP A 106 -5.18 1.72 -28.41
C ASP A 106 -3.69 1.81 -28.79
N SER A 107 -3.03 0.66 -28.99
CA SER A 107 -1.64 0.61 -29.41
C SER A 107 -1.48 0.93 -30.90
N LEU A 108 -0.38 1.59 -31.28
CA LEU A 108 -0.07 1.90 -32.68
C LEU A 108 0.28 0.65 -33.49
N VAL A 109 0.84 -0.36 -32.83
CA VAL A 109 1.24 -1.64 -33.41
C VAL A 109 0.72 -2.79 -32.54
N TYR A 110 0.38 -3.93 -33.16
CA TYR A 110 -0.09 -5.11 -32.46
C TYR A 110 0.93 -6.24 -32.54
N PRO A 111 1.14 -6.98 -31.44
CA PRO A 111 2.04 -8.12 -31.43
C PRO A 111 1.44 -9.27 -32.23
N VAL A 112 2.30 -9.97 -32.98
CA VAL A 112 1.89 -11.09 -33.81
C VAL A 112 2.97 -12.17 -33.84
N ILE A 113 2.57 -13.44 -33.85
CA ILE A 113 3.45 -14.59 -34.11
C ILE A 113 3.16 -15.18 -35.47
N LEU A 114 4.21 -15.39 -36.22
CA LEU A 114 4.17 -15.83 -37.62
C LEU A 114 5.06 -17.07 -37.78
N ASP A 115 4.64 -17.98 -38.67
CA ASP A 115 5.48 -19.09 -39.16
C ASP A 115 6.45 -18.63 -40.27
N ALA A 116 7.28 -19.54 -40.77
CA ALA A 116 8.25 -19.25 -41.84
C ALA A 116 7.61 -18.83 -43.15
N ALA A 117 6.33 -19.17 -43.40
CA ALA A 117 5.55 -18.71 -44.53
C ALA A 117 4.82 -17.39 -44.27
N ARG A 118 5.09 -16.73 -43.16
CA ARG A 118 4.42 -15.47 -42.70
C ARG A 118 2.92 -15.66 -42.45
N THR A 119 2.50 -16.90 -42.13
CA THR A 119 1.13 -17.16 -41.67
C THR A 119 0.97 -16.75 -40.22
N VAL A 120 -0.08 -16.01 -39.91
CA VAL A 120 -0.37 -15.59 -38.55
C VAL A 120 -0.81 -16.79 -37.72
N LEU A 121 -0.03 -17.11 -36.68
CA LEU A 121 -0.32 -18.17 -35.71
C LEU A 121 -1.15 -17.65 -34.55
N SER A 122 -0.82 -16.46 -34.05
CA SER A 122 -1.55 -15.80 -32.96
C SER A 122 -1.47 -14.27 -33.03
N LEU A 123 -2.52 -13.61 -32.49
CA LEU A 123 -2.60 -12.19 -32.16
C LEU A 123 -2.66 -12.06 -30.64
N PRO A 124 -1.51 -12.13 -29.95
CA PRO A 124 -1.51 -12.00 -28.48
C PRO A 124 -1.98 -10.61 -28.03
N PRO A 125 -2.64 -10.46 -26.89
CA PRO A 125 -3.09 -11.51 -25.98
C PRO A 125 -4.52 -12.00 -26.28
N VAL A 126 -5.07 -11.73 -27.47
CA VAL A 126 -6.50 -11.87 -27.75
C VAL A 126 -6.86 -13.27 -28.23
N ILE A 127 -6.29 -13.73 -29.36
CA ILE A 127 -6.74 -14.96 -30.03
C ILE A 127 -5.66 -15.60 -30.90
N ASN A 128 -5.71 -16.93 -31.05
CA ASN A 128 -4.92 -17.69 -32.02
C ASN A 128 -5.57 -17.73 -33.40
N GLY A 129 -4.79 -17.99 -34.44
CA GLY A 129 -5.26 -18.30 -35.75
C GLY A 129 -5.89 -19.71 -35.84
N SER A 130 -6.84 -19.90 -36.73
CA SER A 130 -7.53 -21.18 -36.91
C SER A 130 -6.62 -22.24 -37.54
N ARG A 131 -5.63 -21.84 -38.37
CA ARG A 131 -4.77 -22.75 -39.12
C ARG A 131 -3.93 -23.65 -38.25
N SER A 132 -3.37 -23.12 -37.15
CA SER A 132 -2.52 -23.85 -36.22
C SER A 132 -3.26 -24.42 -35.00
N ALA A 133 -4.59 -24.45 -35.05
CA ALA A 133 -5.40 -24.93 -33.94
C ALA A 133 -5.08 -26.39 -33.59
N ILE A 134 -4.87 -26.65 -32.30
CA ILE A 134 -4.69 -27.99 -31.76
C ILE A 134 -6.00 -28.78 -31.75
N SER A 135 -5.89 -30.10 -31.83
CA SER A 135 -7.03 -31.04 -31.85
C SER A 135 -6.65 -32.31 -31.12
N LEU A 136 -7.55 -33.27 -31.00
CA LEU A 136 -7.29 -34.59 -30.42
C LEU A 136 -6.21 -35.38 -31.21
N ASP A 137 -6.05 -35.09 -32.48
CA ASP A 137 -5.05 -35.73 -33.34
C ASP A 137 -3.68 -35.07 -33.28
N THR A 138 -3.56 -33.92 -32.63
CA THR A 138 -2.29 -33.20 -32.47
C THR A 138 -1.31 -34.01 -31.64
N ARG A 139 -0.06 -34.13 -32.14
CA ARG A 139 1.02 -34.88 -31.50
C ARG A 139 2.12 -33.96 -30.98
N ASP A 140 2.48 -32.96 -31.76
CA ASP A 140 3.54 -32.03 -31.47
C ASP A 140 2.95 -30.64 -31.24
N VAL A 141 3.16 -30.07 -30.07
CA VAL A 141 2.61 -28.77 -29.69
C VAL A 141 3.73 -27.76 -29.43
N LEU A 142 3.69 -26.66 -30.15
CA LEU A 142 4.44 -25.45 -29.80
C LEU A 142 3.62 -24.68 -28.78
N ILE A 143 4.23 -24.42 -27.64
CA ILE A 143 3.69 -23.49 -26.60
C ILE A 143 4.49 -22.20 -26.70
N GLU A 144 3.80 -21.08 -26.91
CA GLU A 144 4.41 -19.75 -26.86
C GLU A 144 3.76 -18.91 -25.75
N CYS A 145 4.58 -18.10 -25.08
CA CYS A 145 4.10 -17.15 -24.09
C CYS A 145 4.66 -15.76 -24.40
N THR A 146 3.78 -14.85 -24.81
CA THR A 146 4.14 -13.44 -24.96
C THR A 146 3.86 -12.68 -23.68
N ALA A 147 4.71 -11.73 -23.30
CA ALA A 147 4.63 -11.11 -21.99
C ALA A 147 5.14 -9.67 -21.92
N THR A 148 4.63 -8.97 -20.90
CA THR A 148 5.18 -7.71 -20.40
C THR A 148 6.16 -7.93 -19.24
N ASP A 149 6.17 -9.15 -18.66
CA ASP A 149 7.05 -9.58 -17.55
C ASP A 149 7.71 -10.92 -17.90
N LEU A 150 9.04 -10.91 -18.07
CA LEU A 150 9.81 -12.11 -18.44
C LEU A 150 9.80 -13.18 -17.36
N THR A 151 9.85 -12.79 -16.08
CA THR A 151 9.85 -13.75 -14.96
C THR A 151 8.52 -14.51 -14.93
N LYS A 152 7.40 -13.81 -15.09
CA LYS A 152 6.08 -14.45 -15.18
C LYS A 152 5.94 -15.32 -16.43
N ALA A 153 6.51 -14.89 -17.57
CA ALA A 153 6.51 -15.71 -18.78
C ALA A 153 7.23 -17.05 -18.55
N LYS A 154 8.42 -17.04 -17.95
CA LYS A 154 9.16 -18.26 -17.60
C LYS A 154 8.38 -19.17 -16.67
N VAL A 155 7.78 -18.61 -15.60
CA VAL A 155 6.96 -19.39 -14.64
C VAL A 155 5.78 -20.05 -15.33
N VAL A 156 5.06 -19.31 -16.19
CA VAL A 156 3.89 -19.82 -16.91
C VAL A 156 4.28 -20.91 -17.90
N LEU A 157 5.34 -20.69 -18.69
CA LEU A 157 5.83 -21.70 -19.64
C LEU A 157 6.29 -22.97 -18.90
N ASN A 158 7.08 -22.83 -17.82
CA ASN A 158 7.56 -23.95 -17.01
C ASN A 158 6.40 -24.75 -16.41
N THR A 159 5.34 -24.07 -15.95
CA THR A 159 4.14 -24.73 -15.41
C THR A 159 3.43 -25.55 -16.50
N MET A 160 3.23 -24.97 -17.68
CA MET A 160 2.62 -25.70 -18.80
C MET A 160 3.45 -26.93 -19.19
N CYS A 161 4.77 -26.77 -19.32
CA CYS A 161 5.69 -27.85 -19.67
C CYS A 161 5.72 -28.94 -18.58
N ALA A 162 5.85 -28.57 -17.31
CA ALA A 162 5.89 -29.53 -16.21
C ALA A 162 4.63 -30.39 -16.13
N MET A 163 3.45 -29.76 -16.32
CA MET A 163 2.16 -30.47 -16.21
C MET A 163 1.88 -31.44 -17.36
N TYR A 164 2.40 -31.16 -18.58
CA TYR A 164 2.02 -31.94 -19.75
C TYR A 164 3.15 -32.76 -20.37
N SER A 165 4.39 -32.56 -20.00
CA SER A 165 5.52 -33.39 -20.46
C SER A 165 5.38 -34.88 -20.04
N GLU A 166 4.61 -35.16 -18.99
CA GLU A 166 4.24 -36.52 -18.60
C GLU A 166 3.55 -37.31 -19.73
N TYR A 167 2.78 -36.62 -20.57
CA TYR A 167 1.99 -37.21 -21.64
C TYR A 167 2.69 -37.26 -22.99
N CYS A 168 3.95 -36.80 -23.06
CA CYS A 168 4.79 -36.90 -24.23
C CYS A 168 5.16 -38.36 -24.55
N GLU A 169 5.62 -38.64 -25.77
CA GLU A 169 6.08 -39.97 -26.17
C GLU A 169 7.21 -40.47 -25.27
N VAL A 170 8.17 -39.58 -24.98
CA VAL A 170 9.15 -39.77 -23.91
C VAL A 170 8.71 -38.88 -22.72
N PRO A 171 8.22 -39.50 -21.63
CA PRO A 171 7.70 -38.75 -20.50
C PRO A 171 8.75 -37.83 -19.89
N PHE A 172 8.33 -36.60 -19.53
CA PHE A 172 9.14 -35.55 -18.92
C PHE A 172 10.25 -34.99 -19.82
N GLU A 173 10.20 -35.22 -21.13
CA GLU A 173 11.09 -34.62 -22.10
C GLU A 173 10.45 -33.40 -22.75
N ILE A 174 11.21 -32.28 -22.82
CA ILE A 174 10.77 -31.01 -23.37
C ILE A 174 11.82 -30.57 -24.39
N GLU A 175 11.40 -30.29 -25.63
CA GLU A 175 12.29 -29.72 -26.64
C GLU A 175 12.44 -28.23 -26.43
N PRO A 176 13.68 -27.74 -26.18
CA PRO A 176 13.91 -26.32 -25.96
C PRO A 176 13.81 -25.52 -27.26
N VAL A 177 13.40 -24.25 -27.12
CA VAL A 177 13.34 -23.27 -28.21
C VAL A 177 14.34 -22.16 -27.96
N GLU A 178 15.18 -21.87 -28.94
CA GLU A 178 16.08 -20.71 -28.90
C GLU A 178 15.33 -19.45 -29.32
N VAL A 179 15.29 -18.45 -28.47
CA VAL A 179 14.76 -17.13 -28.78
C VAL A 179 15.91 -16.18 -29.05
N VAL A 180 15.91 -15.57 -30.23
CA VAL A 180 16.92 -14.58 -30.64
C VAL A 180 16.26 -13.21 -30.66
N ASP A 181 16.77 -12.28 -29.85
CA ASP A 181 16.24 -10.92 -29.80
C ASP A 181 16.74 -10.03 -30.95
N ALA A 182 16.17 -8.85 -31.08
CA ALA A 182 16.52 -7.90 -32.14
C ALA A 182 17.97 -7.40 -32.10
N LEU A 183 18.68 -7.58 -30.99
CA LEU A 183 20.08 -7.20 -30.80
C LEU A 183 21.03 -8.39 -31.02
N GLY A 184 20.49 -9.58 -31.31
CA GLY A 184 21.24 -10.82 -31.52
C GLY A 184 21.52 -11.58 -30.22
N GLY A 185 20.95 -11.16 -29.09
CA GLY A 185 20.97 -11.90 -27.83
C GLY A 185 20.21 -13.22 -27.97
N ARG A 186 20.77 -14.32 -27.43
CA ARG A 186 20.21 -15.66 -27.54
C ARG A 186 19.86 -16.22 -26.17
N ALA A 187 18.68 -16.78 -26.04
CA ALA A 187 18.23 -17.43 -24.82
C ALA A 187 17.45 -18.72 -25.13
N MET A 188 17.74 -19.77 -24.36
CA MET A 188 17.02 -21.06 -24.49
C MET A 188 15.87 -21.12 -23.49
N TYR A 189 14.72 -21.58 -23.94
CA TYR A 189 13.56 -21.81 -23.10
C TYR A 189 12.98 -23.20 -23.34
N PRO A 190 12.35 -23.85 -22.31
CA PRO A 190 12.21 -23.35 -20.95
C PRO A 190 13.53 -23.39 -20.19
N ASP A 191 13.71 -22.49 -19.22
CA ASP A 191 14.79 -22.53 -18.27
C ASP A 191 14.38 -23.47 -17.12
N VAL A 192 14.90 -24.72 -17.18
CA VAL A 192 14.53 -25.80 -16.24
C VAL A 192 15.54 -25.98 -15.11
N ALA A 193 16.54 -25.12 -15.01
CA ALA A 193 17.52 -25.19 -13.94
C ALA A 193 16.84 -24.96 -12.57
N PRO A 194 17.10 -25.82 -11.57
CA PRO A 194 16.59 -25.61 -10.22
C PRO A 194 17.23 -24.37 -9.61
N LYS A 195 16.47 -23.67 -8.77
CA LYS A 195 17.04 -22.58 -7.96
C LYS A 195 17.73 -23.17 -6.74
N GLU A 196 18.93 -22.66 -6.44
CA GLU A 196 19.73 -23.12 -5.31
C GLU A 196 19.72 -22.09 -4.17
N PHE A 197 19.60 -22.57 -2.94
CA PHE A 197 19.59 -21.79 -1.71
C PHE A 197 20.50 -22.42 -0.67
N GLU A 198 21.22 -21.61 0.08
CA GLU A 198 21.87 -21.99 1.32
C GLU A 198 21.07 -21.41 2.50
N VAL A 199 20.62 -22.25 3.43
CA VAL A 199 19.76 -21.87 4.55
C VAL A 199 20.39 -22.30 5.85
N ASP A 200 20.61 -21.36 6.75
CA ASP A 200 21.14 -21.60 8.10
C ASP A 200 20.07 -22.22 8.99
N MET A 201 20.39 -23.33 9.66
CA MET A 201 19.50 -23.97 10.61
C MET A 201 19.23 -23.12 11.85
N GLY A 202 20.18 -22.27 12.25
CA GLY A 202 19.95 -21.29 13.33
C GLY A 202 18.82 -20.33 12.99
N TYR A 203 18.76 -19.84 11.74
CA TYR A 203 17.64 -19.04 11.25
C TYR A 203 16.32 -19.80 11.28
N VAL A 204 16.30 -21.04 10.74
CA VAL A 204 15.08 -21.88 10.73
C VAL A 204 14.56 -22.10 12.15
N ASN A 205 15.43 -22.55 13.07
CA ASN A 205 15.06 -22.84 14.44
C ASN A 205 14.58 -21.59 15.21
N THR A 206 15.26 -20.46 15.03
CA THR A 206 14.87 -19.19 15.68
C THR A 206 13.49 -18.70 15.23
N CYS A 207 13.21 -18.76 13.93
CA CYS A 207 11.93 -18.29 13.39
C CYS A 207 10.75 -19.21 13.70
N THR A 208 10.98 -20.53 13.77
CA THR A 208 9.93 -21.52 14.00
C THR A 208 9.76 -21.93 15.47
N GLY A 209 10.74 -21.61 16.32
CA GLY A 209 10.79 -22.10 17.70
C GLY A 209 11.14 -23.59 17.81
N LEU A 210 11.67 -24.19 16.73
CA LEU A 210 12.09 -25.60 16.72
C LEU A 210 13.54 -25.74 17.18
N GLU A 211 13.89 -26.96 17.62
CA GLU A 211 15.26 -27.38 17.93
C GLU A 211 15.59 -28.63 17.11
N ILE A 212 15.59 -28.52 15.78
CA ILE A 212 15.84 -29.65 14.88
C ILE A 212 17.18 -29.47 14.15
N GLY A 213 17.79 -30.64 13.81
CA GLY A 213 19.01 -30.68 13.01
C GLY A 213 18.75 -30.65 11.51
N ALA A 214 19.78 -30.32 10.73
CA ALA A 214 19.73 -30.20 9.27
C ALA A 214 19.26 -31.52 8.58
N GLY A 215 19.59 -32.70 9.11
CA GLY A 215 19.16 -33.97 8.55
C GLY A 215 17.64 -34.17 8.61
N LEU A 216 17.00 -33.81 9.72
CA LEU A 216 15.54 -33.87 9.84
C LEU A 216 14.89 -32.82 8.94
N ALA A 217 15.39 -31.59 8.95
CA ALA A 217 14.87 -30.52 8.09
C ALA A 217 14.96 -30.92 6.60
N ALA A 218 16.07 -31.50 6.14
CA ALA A 218 16.20 -32.03 4.77
C ALA A 218 15.15 -33.10 4.45
N THR A 219 14.84 -33.95 5.42
CA THR A 219 13.79 -34.99 5.27
C THR A 219 12.39 -34.36 5.17
N LEU A 220 12.13 -33.30 5.95
CA LEU A 220 10.87 -32.54 5.89
C LEU A 220 10.69 -31.84 4.56
N LEU A 221 11.74 -31.21 4.05
CA LEU A 221 11.71 -30.50 2.76
C LEU A 221 11.40 -31.44 1.57
N LYS A 222 11.82 -32.71 1.63
CA LYS A 222 11.44 -33.69 0.61
C LYS A 222 9.93 -33.92 0.55
N LYS A 223 9.19 -33.81 1.67
CA LYS A 223 7.72 -33.84 1.65
C LYS A 223 7.10 -32.65 0.94
N MET A 224 7.83 -31.52 0.90
CA MET A 224 7.45 -30.29 0.20
C MET A 224 7.97 -30.23 -1.23
N GLN A 225 8.48 -31.38 -1.75
CA GLN A 225 9.05 -31.51 -3.10
C GLN A 225 10.27 -30.61 -3.36
N LEU A 226 11.01 -30.30 -2.32
CA LEU A 226 12.33 -29.67 -2.41
C LEU A 226 13.42 -30.71 -2.21
N GLU A 227 14.45 -30.68 -3.04
CA GLU A 227 15.66 -31.44 -2.78
C GLU A 227 16.53 -30.68 -1.78
N ALA A 228 16.98 -31.36 -0.73
CA ALA A 228 17.81 -30.74 0.30
C ALA A 228 18.90 -31.69 0.79
N ASP A 229 20.10 -31.16 0.91
CA ASP A 229 21.27 -31.83 1.47
C ASP A 229 21.69 -31.12 2.77
N ALA A 230 21.88 -31.89 3.84
CA ALA A 230 22.38 -31.38 5.10
C ALA A 230 23.92 -31.27 5.07
N VAL A 231 24.46 -30.10 5.41
CA VAL A 231 25.89 -29.85 5.53
C VAL A 231 26.20 -29.47 6.97
N GLY A 232 27.02 -30.25 7.66
CA GLY A 232 27.29 -30.08 9.09
C GLY A 232 26.26 -30.74 9.99
N ASP A 233 26.61 -30.90 11.26
CA ASP A 233 25.78 -31.58 12.25
C ASP A 233 25.02 -30.64 13.18
N GLY A 234 23.81 -31.03 13.58
CA GLY A 234 23.02 -30.41 14.63
C GLY A 234 22.30 -29.11 14.22
N ALA A 235 22.01 -28.31 15.23
CA ALA A 235 21.21 -27.09 15.10
C ALA A 235 21.90 -25.92 14.38
N ASN A 236 23.23 -26.02 14.18
CA ASN A 236 24.06 -25.02 13.50
C ASN A 236 24.46 -25.47 12.08
N GLY A 237 23.85 -26.50 11.54
CA GLY A 237 24.10 -26.95 10.17
C GLY A 237 23.54 -26.00 9.12
N VAL A 238 23.93 -26.24 7.87
CA VAL A 238 23.42 -25.52 6.70
C VAL A 238 22.66 -26.49 5.81
N LEU A 239 21.54 -26.08 5.26
CA LEU A 239 20.79 -26.78 4.23
C LEU A 239 21.19 -26.22 2.86
N LYS A 240 21.59 -27.11 1.94
CA LYS A 240 21.66 -26.78 0.52
C LYS A 240 20.39 -27.28 -0.14
N VAL A 241 19.56 -26.37 -0.58
CA VAL A 241 18.22 -26.64 -1.09
C VAL A 241 18.15 -26.34 -2.58
N ARG A 242 17.60 -27.27 -3.36
CA ARG A 242 17.29 -27.07 -4.77
C ARG A 242 15.79 -27.10 -4.98
N ALA A 243 15.24 -25.96 -5.40
CA ALA A 243 13.82 -25.81 -5.73
C ALA A 243 13.59 -26.07 -7.23
N PRO A 244 12.75 -27.06 -7.59
CA PRO A 244 12.44 -27.36 -8.98
C PRO A 244 11.55 -26.26 -9.60
N ILE A 245 11.42 -26.29 -10.92
CA ILE A 245 10.60 -25.30 -11.67
C ILE A 245 9.13 -25.31 -11.28
N THR A 246 8.63 -26.39 -10.67
CA THR A 246 7.27 -26.51 -10.15
C THR A 246 7.04 -25.72 -8.86
N ARG A 247 8.11 -25.31 -8.17
CA ARG A 247 8.11 -24.52 -6.94
C ARG A 247 8.63 -23.11 -7.21
N SER A 248 7.93 -22.41 -8.10
CA SER A 248 8.25 -21.01 -8.46
C SER A 248 8.04 -20.02 -7.31
N ASP A 249 7.32 -20.41 -6.27
CA ASP A 249 7.04 -19.70 -5.03
C ASP A 249 8.27 -19.56 -4.13
N VAL A 250 9.20 -20.53 -4.18
CA VAL A 250 10.43 -20.52 -3.37
C VAL A 250 11.44 -19.54 -3.97
N LEU A 251 11.64 -18.40 -3.29
CA LEU A 251 12.48 -17.29 -3.75
C LEU A 251 13.58 -16.92 -2.75
N HIS A 252 13.43 -17.26 -1.48
CA HIS A 252 14.31 -16.87 -0.40
C HIS A 252 14.37 -17.93 0.71
N ALA A 253 15.33 -17.81 1.62
CA ALA A 253 15.47 -18.70 2.77
C ALA A 253 14.21 -18.75 3.67
N CYS A 254 13.41 -17.68 3.71
CA CYS A 254 12.16 -17.65 4.47
C CYS A 254 11.11 -18.61 3.91
N ASP A 255 11.06 -18.82 2.59
CA ASP A 255 10.12 -19.75 1.98
C ASP A 255 10.51 -21.22 2.32
N VAL A 256 11.82 -21.49 2.39
CA VAL A 256 12.34 -22.79 2.84
C VAL A 256 12.03 -23.03 4.31
N MET A 257 12.19 -22.01 5.17
CA MET A 257 11.85 -22.07 6.59
C MET A 257 10.36 -22.35 6.78
N GLU A 258 9.50 -21.68 6.02
CA GLU A 258 8.05 -21.91 6.04
C GLU A 258 7.71 -23.35 5.66
N ASP A 259 8.32 -23.89 4.59
CA ASP A 259 8.13 -25.28 4.16
C ASP A 259 8.58 -26.30 5.23
N VAL A 260 9.67 -26.02 5.96
CA VAL A 260 10.06 -26.85 7.10
C VAL A 260 8.98 -26.86 8.18
N ALA A 261 8.43 -25.68 8.52
CA ALA A 261 7.38 -25.55 9.53
C ALA A 261 6.08 -26.26 9.10
N ILE A 262 5.67 -26.11 7.84
CA ILE A 262 4.50 -26.79 7.27
C ILE A 262 4.69 -28.31 7.32
N ALA A 263 5.83 -28.82 6.87
CA ALA A 263 6.11 -30.26 6.83
C ALA A 263 6.28 -30.87 8.22
N TYR A 264 6.75 -30.11 9.19
CA TYR A 264 6.80 -30.49 10.61
C TYR A 264 5.40 -30.56 11.20
N GLY A 265 4.51 -29.66 10.82
CA GLY A 265 3.13 -29.51 11.26
C GLY A 265 2.98 -28.44 12.34
N TYR A 266 2.22 -27.41 12.04
CA TYR A 266 1.98 -26.28 12.97
C TYR A 266 1.36 -26.73 14.30
N ASP A 267 0.54 -27.80 14.29
CA ASP A 267 -0.07 -28.35 15.52
C ASP A 267 0.95 -28.98 16.47
N ASN A 268 2.15 -29.29 15.97
CA ASN A 268 3.24 -29.85 16.76
C ASN A 268 4.16 -28.79 17.35
N LEU A 269 3.97 -27.51 16.99
CA LEU A 269 4.76 -26.40 17.51
C LEU A 269 4.34 -26.08 18.95
N VAL A 270 5.32 -25.99 19.85
CA VAL A 270 5.06 -25.60 21.23
C VAL A 270 5.13 -24.09 21.34
N ILE A 271 3.98 -23.46 21.59
CA ILE A 271 3.91 -22.02 21.80
C ILE A 271 4.50 -21.70 23.17
N GLN A 272 5.56 -20.91 23.19
CA GLN A 272 6.17 -20.41 24.42
C GLN A 272 5.90 -18.91 24.55
N PRO A 273 5.58 -18.43 25.77
CA PRO A 273 5.49 -16.99 25.99
C PRO A 273 6.88 -16.36 25.80
N PRO A 274 6.99 -15.16 25.22
CA PRO A 274 8.28 -14.50 25.06
C PRO A 274 8.93 -14.23 26.40
N GLU A 275 10.25 -14.40 26.50
CA GLU A 275 11.03 -14.14 27.72
C GLU A 275 11.15 -12.64 28.05
N LEU A 276 10.67 -11.77 27.16
CA LEU A 276 10.71 -10.34 27.34
C LEU A 276 9.66 -9.90 28.38
N ALA A 277 10.12 -9.34 29.48
CA ALA A 277 9.26 -8.64 30.43
C ALA A 277 8.85 -7.29 29.85
N THR A 278 7.62 -7.19 29.37
CA THR A 278 7.04 -5.90 29.02
C THR A 278 6.51 -5.20 30.25
N ILE A 279 6.81 -3.91 30.39
CA ILE A 279 6.23 -3.09 31.45
C ILE A 279 4.84 -2.66 30.98
N GLY A 280 3.80 -3.23 31.57
CA GLY A 280 2.41 -2.86 31.30
C GLY A 280 2.09 -1.50 31.91
N LYS A 281 2.45 -0.41 31.21
CA LYS A 281 2.11 0.95 31.60
C LYS A 281 1.33 1.61 30.48
N GLU A 282 0.37 2.44 30.86
CA GLU A 282 -0.27 3.36 29.94
C GLU A 282 0.75 4.36 29.39
N GLN A 283 0.63 4.70 28.10
CA GLN A 283 1.50 5.72 27.53
C GLN A 283 1.26 7.07 28.20
N PRO A 284 2.30 7.80 28.59
CA PRO A 284 2.15 9.05 29.34
C PRO A 284 1.28 10.10 28.64
N LEU A 285 1.37 10.21 27.31
CA LEU A 285 0.52 11.10 26.52
C LEU A 285 -0.97 10.68 26.60
N SER A 286 -1.26 9.39 26.51
CA SER A 286 -2.63 8.88 26.62
C SER A 286 -3.20 9.13 28.01
N GLN A 287 -2.41 8.90 29.06
CA GLN A 287 -2.80 9.20 30.44
C GLN A 287 -3.10 10.70 30.62
N LEU A 288 -2.25 11.58 30.08
CA LEU A 288 -2.48 13.02 30.12
C LEU A 288 -3.80 13.40 29.40
N CYS A 289 -4.06 12.80 28.24
CA CYS A 289 -5.32 13.04 27.50
C CYS A 289 -6.53 12.66 28.34
N GLU A 290 -6.53 11.47 28.97
CA GLU A 290 -7.64 11.01 29.82
C GLU A 290 -7.90 11.97 30.99
N LEU A 291 -6.86 12.46 31.65
CA LEU A 291 -6.99 13.43 32.73
C LEU A 291 -7.58 14.76 32.24
N LEU A 292 -7.08 15.30 31.12
CA LEU A 292 -7.59 16.55 30.55
C LEU A 292 -9.03 16.45 30.06
N ARG A 293 -9.44 15.30 29.49
CA ARG A 293 -10.82 15.05 29.06
C ARG A 293 -11.79 15.18 30.23
N VAL A 294 -11.46 14.59 31.36
CA VAL A 294 -12.29 14.71 32.58
C VAL A 294 -12.38 16.17 33.07
N ASP A 295 -11.27 16.90 33.08
CA ASP A 295 -11.26 18.31 33.48
C ASP A 295 -12.07 19.21 32.53
N CYS A 296 -11.98 19.00 31.23
CA CYS A 296 -12.80 19.72 30.25
C CYS A 296 -14.30 19.41 30.41
N ALA A 297 -14.65 18.13 30.59
CA ALA A 297 -16.02 17.70 30.80
C ALA A 297 -16.63 18.30 32.09
N THR A 298 -15.88 18.26 33.21
CA THR A 298 -16.32 18.85 34.48
C THR A 298 -16.34 20.38 34.45
N SER A 299 -15.64 21.02 33.52
CA SER A 299 -15.74 22.45 33.23
C SER A 299 -16.97 22.82 32.38
N GLY A 300 -17.83 21.84 32.09
CA GLY A 300 -19.10 22.03 31.39
C GLY A 300 -19.01 22.00 29.87
N PHE A 301 -17.97 21.41 29.31
CA PHE A 301 -17.84 21.16 27.87
C PHE A 301 -18.23 19.72 27.53
N THR A 302 -18.85 19.52 26.37
CA THR A 302 -19.23 18.21 25.84
C THR A 302 -18.12 17.70 24.93
N GLU A 303 -17.64 16.49 25.15
CA GLU A 303 -16.65 15.85 24.29
C GLU A 303 -17.27 15.45 22.96
N VAL A 304 -16.50 15.67 21.89
CA VAL A 304 -16.81 15.17 20.54
C VAL A 304 -15.61 14.41 19.98
N LEU A 305 -15.89 13.51 19.04
CA LEU A 305 -14.87 12.76 18.33
C LEU A 305 -15.13 12.91 16.84
N THR A 306 -14.21 13.52 16.13
CA THR A 306 -14.40 13.89 14.73
C THR A 306 -13.40 13.21 13.80
N TRP A 307 -13.70 13.23 12.49
CA TRP A 307 -12.85 12.60 11.48
C TRP A 307 -11.51 13.30 11.32
N ALA A 308 -10.44 12.52 11.18
CA ALA A 308 -9.09 13.03 10.90
C ALA A 308 -8.91 13.48 9.43
N LEU A 309 -9.81 13.10 8.54
CA LEU A 309 -9.81 13.48 7.13
C LEU A 309 -10.80 14.61 6.89
N THR A 310 -10.44 15.51 5.99
CA THR A 310 -11.22 16.69 5.61
C THR A 310 -10.92 17.10 4.16
N SER A 311 -11.66 18.07 3.63
CA SER A 311 -11.31 18.67 2.33
C SER A 311 -10.26 19.77 2.47
N ARG A 312 -9.50 20.04 1.41
CA ARG A 312 -8.57 21.19 1.36
C ARG A 312 -9.30 22.50 1.58
N LYS A 313 -10.51 22.60 1.02
CA LYS A 313 -11.35 23.78 1.15
C LYS A 313 -11.65 24.07 2.62
N GLU A 314 -12.11 23.07 3.39
CA GLU A 314 -12.42 23.22 4.83
C GLU A 314 -11.15 23.45 5.67
N ASN A 315 -10.04 22.78 5.32
CA ASN A 315 -8.80 22.89 6.09
C ASN A 315 -8.06 24.23 5.91
N PHE A 316 -8.31 24.93 4.80
CA PHE A 316 -7.63 26.18 4.45
C PHE A 316 -8.60 27.30 4.05
N GLY A 317 -9.24 27.19 2.88
CA GLY A 317 -10.03 28.27 2.28
C GLY A 317 -11.18 28.75 3.17
N ASP A 318 -11.95 27.83 3.73
CA ASP A 318 -13.07 28.16 4.61
C ASP A 318 -12.61 28.79 5.94
N LEU A 319 -11.37 28.52 6.35
CA LEU A 319 -10.69 29.19 7.48
C LEU A 319 -10.03 30.51 7.10
N ARG A 320 -10.12 30.95 5.84
CA ARG A 320 -9.44 32.14 5.28
C ARG A 320 -7.91 32.03 5.31
N VAL A 321 -7.38 30.83 5.34
CA VAL A 321 -5.96 30.53 5.28
C VAL A 321 -5.61 30.11 3.86
N GLU A 322 -4.48 30.61 3.34
CA GLU A 322 -3.99 30.18 2.03
C GLU A 322 -3.52 28.72 2.06
N ASP A 323 -3.99 27.92 1.10
CA ASP A 323 -3.49 26.56 0.92
C ASP A 323 -2.09 26.59 0.29
N PRO A 324 -1.04 26.14 0.99
CA PRO A 324 0.33 26.17 0.47
C PRO A 324 0.57 25.16 -0.67
N GLY A 325 -0.41 24.30 -0.97
CA GLY A 325 -0.27 23.25 -1.97
C GLY A 325 0.73 22.15 -1.59
N VAL A 326 0.81 21.10 -2.42
CA VAL A 326 1.73 19.97 -2.20
C VAL A 326 3.18 20.33 -2.51
N ALA A 327 3.41 21.27 -3.42
CA ALA A 327 4.73 21.60 -3.97
C ALA A 327 5.62 22.42 -3.01
N VAL A 328 5.04 23.20 -2.09
CA VAL A 328 5.79 24.11 -1.20
C VAL A 328 6.37 23.38 0.01
N ALA A 329 5.75 22.30 0.44
CA ALA A 329 6.22 21.51 1.59
C ALA A 329 7.59 20.85 1.38
N VAL A 330 8.00 20.64 0.12
CA VAL A 330 9.28 19.97 -0.24
C VAL A 330 10.40 21.00 -0.54
N ALA A 331 10.05 22.24 -0.92
CA ALA A 331 11.00 23.20 -1.49
C ALA A 331 11.54 24.25 -0.50
N VAL A 332 10.87 24.49 0.63
CA VAL A 332 11.26 25.55 1.58
C VAL A 332 11.81 24.92 2.85
N GLY A 333 13.14 24.81 2.94
CA GLY A 333 13.90 24.24 4.07
C GLY A 333 13.85 25.05 5.37
N GLY A 334 12.67 25.49 5.81
CA GLY A 334 12.45 26.10 7.11
C GLY A 334 11.41 25.31 7.89
N ALA A 335 11.69 24.98 9.15
CA ALA A 335 10.81 24.20 10.01
C ALA A 335 9.37 24.73 10.11
N ASP A 336 9.15 26.05 9.93
CA ASP A 336 7.83 26.69 10.00
C ASP A 336 7.01 26.58 8.68
N ALA A 337 7.66 26.43 7.53
CA ALA A 337 6.96 26.40 6.24
C ALA A 337 6.50 24.97 5.87
N ALA A 338 7.27 23.97 6.24
CA ALA A 338 6.93 22.56 6.04
C ALA A 338 5.68 22.14 6.85
N SER A 339 5.45 22.77 8.01
CA SER A 339 4.31 22.47 8.89
C SER A 339 2.97 23.05 8.41
N ARG A 340 2.94 23.87 7.38
CA ARG A 340 1.72 24.53 6.89
C ARG A 340 0.93 23.72 5.85
N GLY A 341 1.56 22.76 5.19
CA GLY A 341 0.89 21.89 4.21
C GLY A 341 0.15 20.72 4.86
N ALA A 342 -0.87 20.22 4.18
CA ALA A 342 -1.60 19.03 4.60
C ALA A 342 -1.12 17.77 3.89
N VAL A 343 -1.11 16.64 4.60
CA VAL A 343 -0.89 15.32 4.00
C VAL A 343 -2.06 14.97 3.10
N SER A 344 -1.79 14.71 1.81
CA SER A 344 -2.81 14.38 0.82
C SER A 344 -3.01 12.87 0.72
N ILE A 345 -4.26 12.43 0.62
CA ILE A 345 -4.63 11.04 0.39
C ILE A 345 -4.47 10.72 -1.10
N GLY A 346 -3.72 9.68 -1.45
CA GLY A 346 -3.42 9.34 -2.84
C GLY A 346 -4.62 8.83 -3.65
N ASN A 347 -5.63 8.30 -2.99
CA ASN A 347 -6.85 7.81 -3.64
C ASN A 347 -8.06 8.01 -2.72
N PRO A 348 -8.51 9.28 -2.52
CA PRO A 348 -9.61 9.57 -1.61
C PRO A 348 -10.94 9.03 -2.17
N ALA A 349 -11.79 8.50 -1.30
CA ALA A 349 -13.12 8.04 -1.69
C ALA A 349 -14.02 9.19 -2.18
N THR A 350 -13.87 10.37 -1.58
CA THR A 350 -14.56 11.61 -1.97
C THR A 350 -13.63 12.80 -1.74
N ALA A 351 -13.90 13.93 -2.39
CA ALA A 351 -13.18 15.18 -2.16
C ALA A 351 -13.29 15.70 -0.70
N GLU A 352 -14.32 15.27 0.01
CA GLU A 352 -14.51 15.60 1.43
C GLU A 352 -13.43 15.00 2.34
N PHE A 353 -12.74 13.93 1.89
CA PHE A 353 -11.72 13.20 2.66
C PHE A 353 -10.35 13.17 1.95
N GLU A 354 -10.01 14.25 1.24
CA GLU A 354 -8.82 14.28 0.38
C GLU A 354 -7.51 14.60 1.12
N VAL A 355 -7.58 15.18 2.33
CA VAL A 355 -6.40 15.53 3.14
C VAL A 355 -6.59 15.16 4.61
N CYS A 356 -5.46 14.99 5.31
CA CYS A 356 -5.46 14.92 6.76
C CYS A 356 -5.57 16.34 7.35
N ARG A 357 -6.36 16.49 8.42
CA ARG A 357 -6.56 17.78 9.11
C ARG A 357 -5.26 18.30 9.72
N THR A 358 -5.00 19.60 9.63
CA THR A 358 -3.89 20.30 10.27
C THR A 358 -4.31 21.10 11.51
N THR A 359 -5.61 21.24 11.72
CA THR A 359 -6.27 21.87 12.88
C THR A 359 -7.58 21.14 13.18
N LEU A 360 -8.04 21.19 14.41
CA LEU A 360 -9.28 20.57 14.85
C LEU A 360 -10.52 21.48 14.62
N LEU A 361 -10.31 22.77 14.37
CA LEU A 361 -11.37 23.79 14.30
C LEU A 361 -12.45 23.48 13.24
N PRO A 362 -12.13 23.12 11.97
CA PRO A 362 -13.14 22.82 10.97
C PRO A 362 -14.14 21.77 11.41
N SER A 363 -13.64 20.71 12.03
CA SER A 363 -14.46 19.58 12.49
C SER A 363 -15.45 19.96 13.57
N LEU A 364 -15.03 20.84 14.51
CA LEU A 364 -15.92 21.34 15.55
C LEU A 364 -16.95 22.33 14.98
N LEU A 365 -16.58 23.17 14.02
CA LEU A 365 -17.53 24.07 13.34
C LEU A 365 -18.57 23.28 12.56
N LYS A 366 -18.20 22.21 11.85
CA LYS A 366 -19.13 21.27 11.19
C LYS A 366 -20.07 20.62 12.22
N THR A 367 -19.55 20.24 13.39
CA THR A 367 -20.35 19.64 14.46
C THR A 367 -21.36 20.64 15.01
N LEU A 368 -20.98 21.91 15.22
CA LEU A 368 -21.92 22.98 15.60
C LEU A 368 -23.00 23.17 14.53
N ALA A 369 -22.63 23.25 13.26
CA ALA A 369 -23.55 23.40 12.14
C ALA A 369 -24.55 22.24 12.03
N ALA A 370 -24.11 21.01 12.32
CA ALA A 370 -24.99 19.84 12.34
C ALA A 370 -25.95 19.84 13.54
N ASN A 371 -25.67 20.60 14.59
CA ASN A 371 -26.46 20.65 15.84
C ASN A 371 -27.13 22.01 16.07
N LYS A 372 -27.59 22.70 15.02
CA LYS A 372 -28.22 24.04 15.09
C LYS A 372 -29.39 24.17 16.06
N ASN A 373 -30.08 23.07 16.35
CA ASN A 373 -31.24 23.04 17.24
C ASN A 373 -30.86 22.82 18.72
N ALA A 374 -29.59 22.65 19.03
CA ALA A 374 -29.16 22.50 20.41
C ALA A 374 -29.34 23.82 21.19
N PRO A 375 -29.76 23.76 22.47
CA PRO A 375 -29.91 24.96 23.28
C PRO A 375 -28.54 25.62 23.53
N LEU A 376 -28.51 26.96 23.41
CA LEU A 376 -27.30 27.75 23.69
C LEU A 376 -27.12 27.94 25.23
N PRO A 377 -25.89 28.03 25.72
CA PRO A 377 -24.60 27.89 24.97
C PRO A 377 -24.29 26.45 24.61
N VAL A 378 -23.72 26.22 23.41
CA VAL A 378 -23.13 24.93 23.02
C VAL A 378 -21.62 25.02 23.25
N LYS A 379 -21.11 24.16 24.14
CA LYS A 379 -19.68 24.08 24.49
C LYS A 379 -19.16 22.71 24.11
N LEU A 380 -18.25 22.64 23.15
CA LEU A 380 -17.66 21.39 22.68
C LEU A 380 -16.16 21.39 22.91
N PHE A 381 -15.58 20.20 23.11
CA PHE A 381 -14.13 20.00 23.10
C PHE A 381 -13.77 18.67 22.45
N GLU A 382 -12.54 18.59 21.98
CA GLU A 382 -11.91 17.36 21.47
C GLU A 382 -10.43 17.33 21.87
N VAL A 383 -9.95 16.14 22.26
CA VAL A 383 -8.52 15.88 22.46
C VAL A 383 -8.12 14.81 21.45
N SER A 384 -7.44 15.22 20.38
CA SER A 384 -7.18 14.34 19.25
C SER A 384 -5.96 14.79 18.45
N ASP A 385 -5.55 13.97 17.47
CA ASP A 385 -4.40 14.26 16.64
C ASP A 385 -4.77 15.11 15.42
N VAL A 386 -3.84 16.01 15.08
CA VAL A 386 -3.69 16.60 13.75
C VAL A 386 -2.46 16.00 13.09
N ILE A 387 -2.39 16.03 11.76
CA ILE A 387 -1.30 15.46 10.99
C ILE A 387 -0.56 16.58 10.27
N LEU A 388 0.72 16.72 10.58
CA LEU A 388 1.58 17.78 10.07
C LEU A 388 2.68 17.18 9.20
N LEU A 389 3.04 17.86 8.12
CA LEU A 389 4.21 17.49 7.33
C LEU A 389 5.48 17.71 8.17
N ASP A 390 6.38 16.72 8.14
CA ASP A 390 7.64 16.75 8.87
C ASP A 390 8.73 16.06 8.06
N ALA A 391 9.63 16.84 7.47
CA ALA A 391 10.72 16.33 6.65
C ALA A 391 11.78 15.54 7.44
N ALA A 392 11.78 15.64 8.76
CA ALA A 392 12.69 14.89 9.63
C ALA A 392 12.14 13.49 9.99
N SER A 393 10.84 13.25 9.77
CA SER A 393 10.21 11.95 9.96
C SER A 393 10.51 11.04 8.76
N ASP A 394 10.68 9.75 8.99
CA ASP A 394 10.89 8.72 7.97
C ASP A 394 9.76 8.64 6.94
N VAL A 395 8.52 8.91 7.37
CA VAL A 395 7.32 8.93 6.51
C VAL A 395 6.97 10.33 5.99
N GLY A 396 7.77 11.35 6.30
CA GLY A 396 7.53 12.73 5.86
C GLY A 396 6.39 13.46 6.58
N ALA A 397 5.83 12.87 7.63
CA ALA A 397 4.73 13.44 8.41
C ALA A 397 4.78 12.97 9.87
N ARG A 398 4.14 13.72 10.77
CA ARG A 398 3.97 13.37 12.18
C ARG A 398 2.56 13.69 12.66
N ASN A 399 2.10 12.96 13.65
CA ASN A 399 0.93 13.33 14.42
C ASN A 399 1.32 14.34 15.51
N GLU A 400 0.40 15.22 15.85
CA GLU A 400 0.52 16.13 17.00
C GLU A 400 -0.78 16.13 17.77
N ARG A 401 -0.71 15.76 19.06
CA ARG A 401 -1.87 15.73 19.95
C ARG A 401 -2.26 17.14 20.39
N ARG A 402 -3.51 17.52 20.07
CA ARG A 402 -4.07 18.82 20.44
C ARG A 402 -5.33 18.70 21.28
N LEU A 403 -5.58 19.73 22.05
CA LEU A 403 -6.84 20.00 22.71
C LEU A 403 -7.47 21.22 22.03
N ILE A 404 -8.70 21.08 21.57
CA ILE A 404 -9.53 22.19 21.12
C ILE A 404 -10.78 22.30 21.99
N ALA A 405 -11.23 23.52 22.22
CA ALA A 405 -12.52 23.80 22.82
C ALA A 405 -13.19 24.99 22.14
N VAL A 406 -14.49 24.90 21.94
CA VAL A 406 -15.31 25.98 21.37
C VAL A 406 -16.50 26.30 22.26
N ASN A 407 -16.84 27.57 22.32
CA ASN A 407 -18.06 28.06 22.93
C ASN A 407 -18.88 28.81 21.89
N CYS A 408 -20.09 28.30 21.57
CA CYS A 408 -21.03 28.92 20.67
C CYS A 408 -22.21 29.49 21.48
N ASP A 409 -22.44 30.79 21.42
CA ASP A 409 -23.51 31.44 22.17
C ASP A 409 -23.97 32.72 21.44
N LYS A 410 -24.99 33.39 22.00
CA LYS A 410 -25.48 34.71 21.53
C LYS A 410 -24.42 35.82 21.64
N SER A 411 -23.43 35.66 22.53
CA SER A 411 -22.26 36.53 22.67
C SER A 411 -20.99 35.76 22.32
N ALA A 412 -19.90 36.46 22.03
CA ALA A 412 -18.64 35.85 21.59
C ALA A 412 -18.05 34.85 22.60
N GLY A 413 -18.23 35.07 23.92
CA GLY A 413 -17.82 34.14 24.98
C GLY A 413 -16.30 33.85 25.06
N PHE A 414 -15.46 34.81 24.68
CA PHE A 414 -14.00 34.66 24.75
C PHE A 414 -13.52 34.30 26.17
N GLU A 415 -14.13 34.90 27.19
CA GLU A 415 -13.83 34.65 28.60
C GLU A 415 -14.09 33.19 29.01
N VAL A 416 -15.01 32.50 28.34
CA VAL A 416 -15.32 31.08 28.64
C VAL A 416 -14.17 30.17 28.21
N VAL A 417 -13.71 30.31 26.96
CA VAL A 417 -12.60 29.48 26.44
C VAL A 417 -11.27 29.89 27.07
N HIS A 418 -11.07 31.17 27.37
CA HIS A 418 -9.91 31.65 28.13
C HIS A 418 -9.90 31.11 29.57
N GLY A 419 -11.09 31.04 30.21
CA GLY A 419 -11.23 30.40 31.51
C GLY A 419 -10.85 28.93 31.49
N LEU A 420 -11.21 28.20 30.43
CA LEU A 420 -10.79 26.81 30.24
C LEU A 420 -9.27 26.71 30.03
N LEU A 421 -8.64 27.59 29.23
CA LEU A 421 -7.18 27.66 29.10
C LEU A 421 -6.52 27.79 30.47
N ASN A 422 -6.99 28.75 31.30
CA ASN A 422 -6.44 28.95 32.65
C ASN A 422 -6.60 27.68 33.49
N ARG A 423 -7.73 26.99 33.41
CA ARG A 423 -7.98 25.75 34.14
C ARG A 423 -7.02 24.64 33.71
N VAL A 424 -6.89 24.42 32.40
CA VAL A 424 -5.97 23.43 31.81
C VAL A 424 -4.53 23.70 32.28
N MET A 425 -4.05 24.93 32.16
CA MET A 425 -2.70 25.31 32.60
C MET A 425 -2.51 25.13 34.11
N GLN A 426 -3.54 25.41 34.90
CA GLN A 426 -3.52 25.18 36.36
C GLN A 426 -3.35 23.70 36.70
N VAL A 427 -4.10 22.82 36.03
CA VAL A 427 -4.02 21.36 36.23
C VAL A 427 -2.65 20.83 35.80
N LEU A 428 -2.12 21.33 34.70
CA LEU A 428 -0.76 21.01 34.24
C LEU A 428 0.35 21.58 35.14
N GLY A 429 0.00 22.41 36.12
CA GLY A 429 0.97 23.05 37.00
C GLY A 429 1.81 24.12 36.32
N ILE A 430 1.31 24.73 35.23
CA ILE A 430 1.96 25.79 34.46
C ILE A 430 1.32 27.13 34.85
N PRO A 431 1.89 27.92 35.75
CA PRO A 431 1.32 29.22 36.15
C PRO A 431 1.45 30.28 35.08
N HIS A 432 0.51 31.20 35.03
CA HIS A 432 0.64 32.40 34.18
C HIS A 432 1.81 33.27 34.69
N GLU A 433 2.65 33.75 33.77
CA GLU A 433 3.91 34.43 34.11
C GLU A 433 3.74 35.67 34.99
N THR A 434 2.61 36.36 34.90
CA THR A 434 2.32 37.56 35.67
C THR A 434 1.15 37.40 36.65
N MET A 435 0.03 36.80 36.23
CA MET A 435 -1.20 36.72 37.01
C MET A 435 -1.17 35.68 38.13
N SER A 436 -0.27 34.71 38.07
CA SER A 436 -0.19 33.61 39.04
C SER A 436 1.08 33.64 39.87
N ALA A 437 1.84 34.76 39.91
CA ALA A 437 3.08 34.89 40.62
C ALA A 437 2.94 35.03 42.16
N ASP A 438 1.72 34.97 42.69
CA ASP A 438 1.41 35.31 44.11
C ASP A 438 1.91 34.25 45.08
N THR A 439 1.96 32.96 44.70
CA THR A 439 2.40 31.88 45.56
C THR A 439 3.88 31.58 45.43
N PRO A 440 4.58 31.18 46.55
CA PRO A 440 5.98 30.79 46.46
C PRO A 440 6.22 29.65 45.47
N LYS A 441 5.30 28.67 45.36
CA LYS A 441 5.36 27.54 44.44
C LYS A 441 5.32 28.02 43.00
N ASN A 442 4.41 28.93 42.67
CA ASN A 442 4.28 29.44 41.30
C ASN A 442 5.52 30.28 40.92
N ARG A 443 6.05 31.10 41.84
CA ARG A 443 7.28 31.84 41.59
C ARG A 443 8.47 30.93 41.30
N GLU A 444 8.59 29.81 42.02
CA GLU A 444 9.63 28.81 41.76
C GLU A 444 9.47 28.17 40.37
N ARG A 445 8.25 27.77 39.97
CA ARG A 445 8.00 27.19 38.67
C ARG A 445 8.29 28.19 37.53
N ILE A 446 7.84 29.43 37.67
CA ILE A 446 8.13 30.51 36.71
C ILE A 446 9.65 30.72 36.58
N ALA A 447 10.37 30.75 37.69
CA ALA A 447 11.84 30.91 37.70
C ALA A 447 12.56 29.73 37.00
N LYS A 448 11.96 28.53 36.99
CA LYS A 448 12.43 27.33 36.26
C LYS A 448 12.00 27.31 34.79
N GLY A 449 11.28 28.32 34.32
CA GLY A 449 10.77 28.39 32.93
C GLY A 449 9.43 27.68 32.69
N PHE A 450 8.79 27.14 33.76
CA PHE A 450 7.45 26.55 33.66
C PHE A 450 6.39 27.64 33.83
N SER A 451 6.13 28.38 32.80
CA SER A 451 5.10 29.40 32.77
C SER A 451 4.40 29.42 31.43
N TYR A 452 3.19 30.01 31.39
CA TYR A 452 2.51 30.33 30.14
C TYR A 452 2.16 31.81 30.08
N SER A 453 2.00 32.30 28.87
CA SER A 453 1.51 33.63 28.58
C SER A 453 0.74 33.60 27.24
N TRP A 454 0.01 34.67 26.97
CA TRP A 454 -0.63 34.88 25.69
C TRP A 454 -0.30 36.29 25.19
N LYS A 455 -0.18 36.43 23.90
CA LYS A 455 0.16 37.69 23.23
C LYS A 455 -0.85 37.96 22.12
N ALA A 456 -1.35 39.19 22.05
CA ALA A 456 -2.19 39.60 20.95
C ALA A 456 -1.47 39.30 19.63
N ASP A 457 -2.19 38.71 18.71
CA ASP A 457 -1.70 38.29 17.40
C ASP A 457 -2.85 38.39 16.40
N ASP A 458 -2.53 38.44 15.12
CA ASP A 458 -3.52 38.51 14.05
C ASP A 458 -3.51 37.20 13.25
N SER A 459 -4.70 36.65 13.03
CA SER A 459 -4.91 35.47 12.21
C SER A 459 -6.19 35.67 11.39
N PRO A 460 -6.18 35.36 10.08
CA PRO A 460 -7.36 35.54 9.23
C PRO A 460 -8.56 34.69 9.63
N THR A 461 -8.33 33.62 10.37
CA THR A 461 -9.38 32.72 10.90
C THR A 461 -10.19 33.36 12.03
N TYR A 462 -9.57 34.32 12.73
CA TYR A 462 -10.18 34.96 13.89
C TYR A 462 -10.54 36.42 13.60
N PHE A 463 -11.43 36.96 14.44
CA PHE A 463 -11.87 38.33 14.34
C PHE A 463 -10.73 39.28 14.76
N GLU A 464 -10.50 40.33 13.98
CA GLU A 464 -9.43 41.31 14.19
C GLU A 464 -9.48 41.91 15.62
N GLY A 465 -8.31 41.94 16.28
CA GLY A 465 -8.19 42.38 17.66
C GLY A 465 -8.84 41.51 18.72
N ARG A 466 -9.30 40.30 18.36
CA ARG A 466 -9.93 39.31 19.26
C ARG A 466 -9.24 37.94 19.22
N HIS A 467 -7.95 37.94 18.96
CA HIS A 467 -7.10 36.76 18.86
C HIS A 467 -5.81 36.93 19.63
N ALA A 468 -5.31 35.84 20.20
CA ALA A 468 -4.02 35.77 20.86
C ALA A 468 -3.34 34.42 20.60
N SER A 469 -2.05 34.43 20.34
CA SER A 469 -1.19 33.27 20.39
C SER A 469 -0.84 32.91 21.83
N VAL A 470 -0.91 31.62 22.16
CA VAL A 470 -0.60 31.06 23.49
C VAL A 470 0.81 30.50 23.49
N TYR A 471 1.58 30.87 24.49
CA TYR A 471 2.96 30.42 24.69
C TYR A 471 3.08 29.68 26.03
N ALA A 472 3.81 28.58 26.05
CA ALA A 472 4.19 27.92 27.28
C ALA A 472 5.67 27.51 27.21
N MET A 473 6.39 27.66 28.30
CA MET A 473 7.82 27.32 28.39
C MET A 473 8.65 27.94 27.24
N GLY A 474 8.32 29.16 26.85
CA GLY A 474 8.97 29.90 25.76
C GLY A 474 8.62 29.50 24.34
N LYS A 475 7.73 28.52 24.13
CA LYS A 475 7.30 28.05 22.81
C LYS A 475 5.83 28.40 22.56
N ARG A 476 5.49 28.71 21.30
CA ARG A 476 4.09 28.81 20.88
C ARG A 476 3.46 27.41 20.94
N ILE A 477 2.37 27.30 21.67
CA ILE A 477 1.64 26.04 21.84
C ILE A 477 0.26 26.03 21.17
N GLY A 478 -0.22 27.19 20.73
CA GLY A 478 -1.54 27.29 20.09
C GLY A 478 -2.08 28.70 20.10
N GLU A 479 -3.40 28.82 20.08
CA GLU A 479 -4.11 30.08 19.89
C GLU A 479 -5.48 30.06 20.58
N VAL A 480 -5.98 31.26 20.88
CA VAL A 480 -7.32 31.49 21.45
C VAL A 480 -7.92 32.74 20.84
N GLY A 481 -9.19 32.71 20.46
CA GLY A 481 -9.81 33.88 19.83
C GLY A 481 -11.30 33.73 19.54
N VAL A 482 -11.90 34.80 19.03
CA VAL A 482 -13.24 34.78 18.48
C VAL A 482 -13.15 34.51 17.00
N VAL A 483 -13.82 33.46 16.53
CA VAL A 483 -13.80 33.03 15.12
C VAL A 483 -14.41 34.13 14.22
N HIS A 484 -13.80 34.36 13.07
CA HIS A 484 -14.22 35.38 12.12
C HIS A 484 -15.63 35.08 11.57
N PRO A 485 -16.55 36.07 11.44
CA PRO A 485 -17.90 35.86 10.94
C PRO A 485 -17.98 35.18 9.56
N GLU A 486 -17.06 35.48 8.67
CA GLU A 486 -16.97 34.86 7.33
C GLU A 486 -16.63 33.35 7.45
N VAL A 487 -15.72 32.97 8.35
CA VAL A 487 -15.44 31.56 8.66
C VAL A 487 -16.70 30.87 9.17
N LEU A 488 -17.41 31.48 10.12
CA LEU A 488 -18.67 30.92 10.63
C LEU A 488 -19.70 30.74 9.50
N SER A 489 -19.81 31.73 8.60
CA SER A 489 -20.70 31.65 7.43
C SER A 489 -20.30 30.52 6.48
N ASN A 490 -19.00 30.32 6.22
CA ASN A 490 -18.49 29.24 5.36
C ASN A 490 -18.87 27.85 5.88
N PHE A 491 -18.87 27.68 7.21
CA PHE A 491 -19.30 26.43 7.86
C PHE A 491 -20.80 26.39 8.19
N GLY A 492 -21.56 27.46 7.92
CA GLY A 492 -22.99 27.52 8.20
C GLY A 492 -23.34 27.60 9.69
N VAL A 493 -22.51 28.24 10.50
CA VAL A 493 -22.75 28.50 11.93
C VAL A 493 -23.33 29.89 12.11
N ASP A 494 -24.50 29.99 12.73
CA ASP A 494 -25.29 31.21 12.79
C ASP A 494 -25.00 32.11 14.02
N PHE A 495 -24.25 31.59 15.01
CA PHE A 495 -23.94 32.30 16.25
C PHE A 495 -22.43 32.53 16.41
N PRO A 496 -22.02 33.57 17.17
CA PRO A 496 -20.62 33.78 17.50
C PRO A 496 -20.00 32.57 18.19
N VAL A 497 -18.75 32.27 17.82
CA VAL A 497 -17.95 31.20 18.38
C VAL A 497 -16.63 31.73 18.89
N ALA A 498 -16.25 31.41 20.12
CA ALA A 498 -14.89 31.53 20.60
C ALA A 498 -14.22 30.14 20.61
N ALA A 499 -12.96 30.09 20.23
CA ALA A 499 -12.19 28.84 20.13
C ALA A 499 -10.84 28.96 20.84
N LEU A 500 -10.40 27.85 21.40
CA LEU A 500 -9.07 27.61 21.96
C LEU A 500 -8.53 26.33 21.32
N GLU A 501 -7.35 26.36 20.71
CA GLU A 501 -6.66 25.16 20.23
C GLU A 501 -5.19 25.22 20.67
N ILE A 502 -4.72 24.17 21.40
CA ILE A 502 -3.35 24.06 21.88
C ILE A 502 -2.80 22.65 21.70
N THR A 503 -1.49 22.51 21.42
CA THR A 503 -0.79 21.23 21.56
C THR A 503 -0.58 20.89 23.02
N ILE A 504 -0.77 19.62 23.39
CA ILE A 504 -0.60 19.16 24.77
C ILE A 504 0.65 18.31 24.99
N GLU A 505 1.35 17.94 23.92
CA GLU A 505 2.55 17.09 23.98
C GLU A 505 3.69 17.69 24.84
N PRO A 506 3.94 19.02 24.81
CA PRO A 506 4.98 19.61 25.64
C PRO A 506 4.76 19.46 27.15
N PHE A 507 3.57 19.03 27.59
CA PHE A 507 3.19 18.91 28.99
C PHE A 507 3.30 17.49 29.56
N VAL A 508 3.82 16.54 28.78
CA VAL A 508 4.09 15.18 29.24
C VAL A 508 5.43 15.18 29.97
N PHE A 509 5.40 15.25 31.30
CA PHE A 509 6.58 15.32 32.13
C PHE A 509 6.81 14.02 32.92
N ASP A 510 8.09 13.72 33.20
CA ASP A 510 8.46 12.75 34.24
C ASP A 510 8.43 13.38 35.66
N GLN A 511 8.76 12.58 36.67
CA GLN A 511 8.80 13.02 38.07
C GLN A 511 9.83 14.12 38.34
N ASN A 512 10.76 14.35 37.40
CA ASN A 512 11.83 15.35 37.51
C ASN A 512 11.57 16.57 36.60
N ASP A 513 10.33 16.78 36.15
CA ASP A 513 9.94 17.85 35.24
C ASP A 513 10.64 17.77 33.85
N LYS A 514 11.14 16.58 33.44
CA LYS A 514 11.73 16.38 32.12
C LYS A 514 10.62 15.97 31.13
N VAL A 515 10.54 16.67 30.01
CA VAL A 515 9.59 16.34 28.95
C VAL A 515 9.92 14.96 28.34
N LEU A 516 8.95 14.07 28.35
CA LEU A 516 9.06 12.74 27.74
C LEU A 516 8.82 12.83 26.24
N ALA A 517 9.51 11.99 25.46
CA ALA A 517 9.23 11.85 24.04
C ALA A 517 7.84 11.22 23.85
N THR A 518 7.00 11.86 23.02
CA THR A 518 5.62 11.44 22.78
C THR A 518 5.44 10.61 21.52
N HIS A 519 6.37 10.71 20.56
CA HIS A 519 6.35 9.97 19.29
C HIS A 519 7.75 9.46 18.92
N GLY A 520 7.85 8.17 18.56
CA GLY A 520 8.92 7.58 17.75
C GLY A 520 10.38 7.69 18.19
N GLY A 521 10.66 8.31 19.30
CA GLY A 521 11.98 8.26 19.90
C GLY A 521 12.16 6.92 20.62
N SER A 522 13.17 6.15 20.25
CA SER A 522 13.60 4.95 20.97
C SER A 522 13.55 5.23 22.48
N MET A 523 12.76 4.48 23.21
CA MET A 523 12.79 4.46 24.68
C MET A 523 14.11 3.81 25.14
N VAL A 524 15.23 4.47 24.89
CA VAL A 524 16.52 4.14 25.47
C VAL A 524 16.67 4.99 26.71
N GLY A 525 16.31 4.43 27.84
CA GLY A 525 16.57 5.02 29.15
C GLY A 525 15.34 5.07 30.06
N LEU A 526 14.80 3.93 30.40
CA LEU A 526 14.11 3.71 31.69
C LEU A 526 14.83 2.63 32.44
#